data_4b234afb5c1af92f10a08f0475572c60
#
_entry.id   4b234afb5c1af92f10a08f0475572c60
#
_cell.length_a   1.000
_cell.length_b   1.000
_cell.length_c   1.000
_cell.angle_alpha   90.00
_cell.angle_beta   90.00
_cell.angle_gamma   90.00
#
_symmetry.space_group_name_H-M   'P 1'
#
loop_
_entity.id
_entity.type
_entity.pdbx_description
1 polymer ?
#
loop_
_entity_poly.entity_id
_entity_poly.type
_entity_poly.pdbx_seq_one_letter_code
_entity_poly.pdbx_strand_id
1 'polypeptide(L)'
;MKTLYEFTSHKKEKVKEETVTKDDEGSEIKSTKEVEKNVPYTFAIRRPTRSLFDEGELFYGIRLAEGVRAGLLTRQMLNKRYLNDGGTKSEVEESYEKIVYSMILDKETRFQELKNKKETTEEERKELDEIKKEIAYAQRQAQKYEAGQSSLFDQTAENRARNKTITWWALNLCYKKIE
;
A
#
# COMPACT_ATOMS: atom_id res chain seq x y z
N MET A 1 -14.95 22.14 2.33
CA MET A 1 -14.45 20.91 1.66
C MET A 1 -14.57 19.74 2.63
N LYS A 2 -15.02 18.55 2.17
CA LYS A 2 -15.12 17.40 3.08
C LYS A 2 -13.78 16.65 3.09
N THR A 3 -13.10 16.67 4.23
CA THR A 3 -11.85 15.92 4.45
C THR A 3 -12.17 14.45 4.69
N LEU A 4 -11.41 13.56 4.05
CA LEU A 4 -11.52 12.11 4.22
C LEU A 4 -10.58 11.59 5.30
N TYR A 5 -9.36 12.11 5.31
CA TYR A 5 -8.30 11.64 6.19
C TYR A 5 -7.29 12.74 6.48
N GLU A 6 -6.76 12.78 7.70
CA GLU A 6 -5.70 13.71 8.11
C GLU A 6 -4.53 12.90 8.68
N PHE A 7 -3.31 13.32 8.36
CA PHE A 7 -2.10 12.70 8.87
C PHE A 7 -1.00 13.74 9.09
N THR A 8 -0.12 13.46 10.03
CA THR A 8 1.03 14.31 10.34
C THR A 8 2.31 13.65 9.85
N SER A 9 3.12 14.40 9.14
CA SER A 9 4.46 14.01 8.70
C SER A 9 5.48 14.98 9.27
N HIS A 10 6.65 14.46 9.62
CA HIS A 10 7.75 15.27 10.18
C HIS A 10 8.81 15.51 9.11
N LYS A 11 9.17 16.77 8.92
CA LYS A 11 10.25 17.17 8.02
C LYS A 11 11.37 17.78 8.83
N LYS A 12 12.61 17.38 8.53
CA LYS A 12 13.80 18.02 9.08
C LYS A 12 13.99 19.37 8.40
N GLU A 13 13.91 20.43 9.16
CA GLU A 13 14.17 21.79 8.68
C GLU A 13 15.29 22.44 9.49
N LYS A 14 16.15 23.19 8.81
CA LYS A 14 17.16 23.99 9.46
C LYS A 14 16.53 25.28 9.98
N VAL A 15 16.40 25.37 11.28
CA VAL A 15 15.88 26.56 11.97
C VAL A 15 17.06 27.33 12.54
N LYS A 16 17.09 28.63 12.31
CA LYS A 16 18.08 29.51 12.91
C LYS A 16 17.63 29.83 14.34
N GLU A 17 18.38 29.34 15.30
CA GLU A 17 18.20 29.73 16.71
C GLU A 17 19.15 30.84 17.06
N GLU A 18 18.64 31.97 17.53
CA GLU A 18 19.42 33.03 18.10
C GLU A 18 19.72 32.68 19.56
N THR A 19 20.99 32.42 19.88
CA THR A 19 21.44 32.23 21.24
C THR A 19 22.08 33.53 21.69
N VAL A 20 21.54 34.13 22.74
CA VAL A 20 22.08 35.31 23.40
C VAL A 20 22.97 34.81 24.52
N THR A 21 24.28 34.94 24.37
CA THR A 21 25.27 34.71 25.43
C THR A 21 25.73 36.04 25.97
N LYS A 22 25.79 36.16 27.31
CA LYS A 22 26.37 37.34 28.00
C LYS A 22 27.87 37.06 28.24
N ASP A 23 28.73 37.97 27.79
CA ASP A 23 30.11 37.95 28.17
C ASP A 23 30.31 38.45 29.61
N ASP A 24 31.49 38.17 30.18
CA ASP A 24 31.88 38.56 31.53
C ASP A 24 31.85 40.10 31.78
N GLU A 25 31.72 40.90 30.73
CA GLU A 25 31.54 42.36 30.76
C GLU A 25 30.07 42.81 30.60
N GLY A 26 29.12 41.87 30.56
CA GLY A 26 27.66 42.18 30.49
C GLY A 26 27.14 42.55 29.10
N SER A 27 27.94 42.46 28.05
CA SER A 27 27.52 42.72 26.67
C SER A 27 26.81 41.47 26.05
N GLU A 28 25.68 41.70 25.40
CA GLU A 28 24.92 40.63 24.77
C GLU A 28 25.51 40.29 23.36
N ILE A 29 26.08 39.10 23.21
CA ILE A 29 26.51 38.58 21.91
C ILE A 29 25.42 37.69 21.38
N LYS A 30 24.80 38.10 20.26
CA LYS A 30 23.83 37.30 19.51
C LYS A 30 24.56 36.36 18.53
N SER A 31 24.56 35.08 18.80
CA SER A 31 25.08 34.07 17.87
C SER A 31 23.89 33.29 17.26
N THR A 32 23.89 33.18 15.93
CA THR A 32 22.88 32.40 15.21
C THR A 32 23.45 31.03 14.89
N LYS A 33 22.89 29.98 15.45
CA LYS A 33 23.23 28.59 15.10
C LYS A 33 22.13 27.96 14.29
N GLU A 34 22.49 27.28 13.21
CA GLU A 34 21.53 26.44 12.46
C GLU A 34 21.36 25.10 13.19
N VAL A 35 20.15 24.82 13.65
CA VAL A 35 19.78 23.55 14.31
C VAL A 35 18.74 22.83 13.47
N GLU A 36 18.97 21.56 13.20
CA GLU A 36 17.96 20.72 12.52
C GLU A 36 16.84 20.36 13.49
N LYS A 37 15.63 20.85 13.22
CA LYS A 37 14.44 20.50 13.98
C LYS A 37 13.46 19.69 13.14
N ASN A 38 12.85 18.69 13.77
CA ASN A 38 11.74 17.97 13.17
C ASN A 38 10.47 18.80 13.32
N VAL A 39 10.03 19.42 12.23
CA VAL A 39 8.79 20.22 12.19
C VAL A 39 7.64 19.33 11.76
N PRO A 40 6.56 19.23 12.57
CA PRO A 40 5.37 18.49 12.17
C PRO A 40 4.57 19.30 11.13
N TYR A 41 4.14 18.62 10.08
CA TYR A 41 3.24 19.15 9.07
C TYR A 41 1.99 18.30 8.99
N THR A 42 0.84 18.92 9.19
CA THR A 42 -0.45 18.24 9.04
C THR A 42 -0.93 18.34 7.60
N PHE A 43 -1.19 17.19 7.01
CA PHE A 43 -1.73 17.04 5.68
C PHE A 43 -3.14 16.48 5.76
N ALA A 44 -3.98 16.88 4.83
CA ALA A 44 -5.32 16.37 4.71
C ALA A 44 -5.62 15.92 3.28
N ILE A 45 -6.40 14.84 3.16
CA ILE A 45 -6.88 14.32 1.88
C ILE A 45 -8.35 14.71 1.73
N ARG A 46 -8.66 15.42 0.65
CA ARG A 46 -10.03 15.82 0.32
C ARG A 46 -10.76 14.74 -0.48
N ARG A 47 -12.07 14.74 -0.37
CA ARG A 47 -12.90 13.91 -1.24
C ARG A 47 -12.84 14.43 -2.68
N PRO A 48 -12.60 13.56 -3.70
CA PRO A 48 -12.63 13.99 -5.10
C PRO A 48 -14.03 14.48 -5.50
N THR A 49 -14.07 15.51 -6.33
CA THR A 49 -15.27 15.92 -7.05
C THR A 49 -15.48 15.00 -8.26
N ARG A 50 -16.68 15.00 -8.83
CA ARG A 50 -17.00 14.22 -10.04
C ARG A 50 -16.05 14.57 -11.20
N SER A 51 -15.86 15.87 -11.44
CA SER A 51 -14.95 16.36 -12.49
C SER A 51 -13.52 15.86 -12.28
N LEU A 52 -13.00 15.95 -11.05
CA LEU A 52 -11.65 15.48 -10.76
C LEU A 52 -11.52 13.95 -10.91
N PHE A 53 -12.61 13.22 -10.64
CA PHE A 53 -12.63 11.78 -10.88
C PHE A 53 -12.53 11.47 -12.38
N ASP A 54 -13.33 12.14 -13.21
CA ASP A 54 -13.32 11.98 -14.67
C ASP A 54 -11.96 12.37 -15.27
N GLU A 55 -11.31 13.42 -14.74
CA GLU A 55 -9.92 13.81 -15.10
C GLU A 55 -8.90 12.71 -14.73
N GLY A 56 -9.05 12.07 -13.58
CA GLY A 56 -8.20 10.97 -13.14
C GLY A 56 -8.32 9.74 -14.04
N GLU A 57 -9.53 9.40 -14.47
CA GLU A 57 -9.76 8.31 -15.43
C GLU A 57 -9.15 8.63 -16.80
N LEU A 58 -9.33 9.87 -17.28
CA LEU A 58 -8.71 10.33 -18.52
C LEU A 58 -7.18 10.28 -18.43
N PHE A 59 -6.61 10.75 -17.31
CA PHE A 59 -5.17 10.69 -17.08
C PHE A 59 -4.64 9.24 -17.15
N TYR A 60 -5.33 8.31 -16.49
CA TYR A 60 -4.99 6.88 -16.57
C TYR A 60 -4.99 6.38 -18.01
N GLY A 61 -6.04 6.65 -18.78
CA GLY A 61 -6.17 6.23 -20.19
C GLY A 61 -5.04 6.78 -21.06
N ILE A 62 -4.68 8.06 -20.88
CA ILE A 62 -3.55 8.68 -21.60
C ILE A 62 -2.23 7.98 -21.25
N ARG A 63 -1.95 7.74 -19.96
CA ARG A 63 -0.72 7.09 -19.52
C ARG A 63 -0.61 5.64 -19.96
N LEU A 64 -1.74 4.94 -20.01
CA LEU A 64 -1.81 3.59 -20.58
C LEU A 64 -1.45 3.60 -22.07
N ALA A 65 -2.09 4.47 -22.86
CA ALA A 65 -1.83 4.60 -24.29
C ALA A 65 -0.35 4.97 -24.57
N GLU A 66 0.22 5.91 -23.81
CA GLU A 66 1.65 6.25 -23.89
C GLU A 66 2.55 5.06 -23.59
N GLY A 67 2.22 4.26 -22.56
CA GLY A 67 2.97 3.07 -22.21
C GLY A 67 2.99 2.04 -23.34
N VAL A 68 1.82 1.77 -23.94
CA VAL A 68 1.70 0.85 -25.09
C VAL A 68 2.47 1.37 -26.29
N ARG A 69 2.37 2.67 -26.62
CA ARG A 69 3.13 3.29 -27.73
C ARG A 69 4.65 3.23 -27.49
N ALA A 70 5.08 3.31 -26.24
CA ALA A 70 6.49 3.18 -25.86
C ALA A 70 6.99 1.72 -25.87
N GLY A 71 6.16 0.75 -26.28
CA GLY A 71 6.53 -0.66 -26.41
C GLY A 71 6.37 -1.47 -25.13
N LEU A 72 5.70 -0.93 -24.10
CA LEU A 72 5.40 -1.73 -22.91
C LEU A 72 4.32 -2.75 -23.24
N LEU A 73 4.52 -3.97 -22.76
CA LEU A 73 3.53 -5.03 -22.91
C LEU A 73 2.35 -4.76 -21.95
N THR A 74 1.15 -5.04 -22.44
CA THR A 74 -0.02 -5.13 -21.58
C THR A 74 0.05 -6.41 -20.73
N ARG A 75 -0.67 -6.43 -19.59
CA ARG A 75 -0.74 -7.63 -18.76
C ARG A 75 -1.20 -8.86 -19.55
N GLN A 76 -2.16 -8.67 -20.46
CA GLN A 76 -2.68 -9.74 -21.28
C GLN A 76 -1.64 -10.26 -22.29
N MET A 77 -0.90 -9.35 -22.94
CA MET A 77 0.16 -9.73 -23.87
C MET A 77 1.31 -10.45 -23.17
N LEU A 78 1.69 -9.96 -21.98
CA LEU A 78 2.73 -10.56 -21.17
C LEU A 78 2.32 -11.95 -20.70
N ASN A 79 1.08 -12.11 -20.21
CA ASN A 79 0.54 -13.41 -19.81
C ASN A 79 0.54 -14.42 -20.98
N LYS A 80 0.09 -13.99 -22.18
CA LYS A 80 0.13 -14.83 -23.39
C LYS A 80 1.56 -15.25 -23.75
N ARG A 81 2.53 -14.34 -23.60
CA ARG A 81 3.94 -14.63 -23.86
C ARG A 81 4.48 -15.68 -22.90
N TYR A 82 4.20 -15.52 -21.61
CA TYR A 82 4.60 -16.50 -20.60
C TYR A 82 3.95 -17.87 -20.82
N LEU A 83 2.69 -17.92 -21.22
CA LEU A 83 2.01 -19.18 -21.56
C LEU A 83 2.69 -19.90 -22.75
N ASN A 84 3.14 -19.14 -23.75
CA ASN A 84 3.80 -19.70 -24.92
C ASN A 84 5.24 -20.15 -24.64
N ASP A 85 5.94 -19.47 -23.72
CA ASP A 85 7.37 -19.69 -23.43
C ASP A 85 7.60 -20.64 -22.22
N GLY A 86 6.57 -21.37 -21.78
CA GLY A 86 6.68 -22.34 -20.66
C GLY A 86 5.95 -21.97 -19.37
N GLY A 87 5.16 -20.91 -19.43
CA GLY A 87 4.14 -20.59 -18.43
C GLY A 87 4.62 -19.88 -17.18
N THR A 88 3.75 -19.01 -16.68
CA THR A 88 3.86 -18.44 -15.33
C THR A 88 3.38 -19.41 -14.25
N LYS A 89 2.57 -20.40 -14.66
CA LYS A 89 2.05 -21.45 -13.79
C LYS A 89 2.12 -22.78 -14.53
N SER A 90 2.80 -23.74 -13.94
CA SER A 90 2.66 -25.13 -14.34
C SER A 90 1.30 -25.67 -13.89
N GLU A 91 0.79 -26.73 -14.54
CA GLU A 91 -0.44 -27.41 -14.09
C GLU A 91 -0.35 -27.86 -12.62
N VAL A 92 0.86 -28.16 -12.16
CA VAL A 92 1.14 -28.51 -10.76
C VAL A 92 0.92 -27.33 -9.83
N GLU A 93 1.35 -26.12 -10.23
CA GLU A 93 1.17 -24.89 -9.43
C GLU A 93 -0.29 -24.47 -9.37
N GLU A 94 -1.04 -24.59 -10.48
CA GLU A 94 -2.49 -24.34 -10.45
C GLU A 94 -3.24 -25.33 -9.57
N SER A 95 -2.85 -26.60 -9.61
CA SER A 95 -3.44 -27.63 -8.77
C SER A 95 -3.11 -27.38 -7.28
N TYR A 96 -1.88 -26.99 -6.99
CA TYR A 96 -1.46 -26.65 -5.63
C TYR A 96 -2.22 -25.42 -5.10
N GLU A 97 -2.39 -24.38 -5.91
CA GLU A 97 -3.15 -23.17 -5.54
C GLU A 97 -4.61 -23.52 -5.21
N LYS A 98 -5.28 -24.33 -6.05
CA LYS A 98 -6.64 -24.82 -5.80
C LYS A 98 -6.75 -25.60 -4.50
N ILE A 99 -5.77 -26.48 -4.22
CA ILE A 99 -5.71 -27.26 -2.97
C ILE A 99 -5.55 -26.33 -1.76
N VAL A 100 -4.65 -25.35 -1.82
CA VAL A 100 -4.42 -24.42 -0.72
C VAL A 100 -5.67 -23.59 -0.43
N TYR A 101 -6.33 -23.07 -1.47
CA TYR A 101 -7.56 -22.29 -1.28
C TYR A 101 -8.72 -23.16 -0.74
N SER A 102 -8.90 -24.41 -1.22
CA SER A 102 -9.91 -25.32 -0.67
C SER A 102 -9.65 -25.63 0.81
N MET A 103 -8.39 -25.87 1.17
CA MET A 103 -8.02 -26.11 2.58
C MET A 103 -8.30 -24.89 3.48
N ILE A 104 -8.05 -23.68 2.99
CA ILE A 104 -8.38 -22.44 3.72
C ILE A 104 -9.89 -22.35 3.93
N LEU A 105 -10.68 -22.59 2.87
CA LEU A 105 -12.14 -22.52 2.92
C LEU A 105 -12.74 -23.55 3.89
N ASP A 106 -12.24 -24.78 3.85
CA ASP A 106 -12.71 -25.85 4.74
C ASP A 106 -12.40 -25.51 6.21
N LYS A 107 -11.20 -24.96 6.48
CA LYS A 107 -10.79 -24.54 7.82
C LYS A 107 -11.59 -23.31 8.29
N GLU A 108 -11.86 -22.34 7.42
CA GLU A 108 -12.73 -21.20 7.75
C GLU A 108 -14.16 -21.64 8.06
N THR A 109 -14.70 -22.59 7.30
CA THR A 109 -16.02 -23.17 7.57
C THR A 109 -16.03 -23.85 8.94
N ARG A 110 -15.05 -24.69 9.22
CA ARG A 110 -14.93 -25.37 10.52
C ARG A 110 -14.75 -24.37 11.69
N PHE A 111 -13.96 -23.31 11.47
CA PHE A 111 -13.80 -22.24 12.44
C PHE A 111 -15.14 -21.54 12.76
N GLN A 112 -15.95 -21.25 11.73
CA GLN A 112 -17.27 -20.62 11.91
C GLN A 112 -18.24 -21.56 12.63
N GLU A 113 -18.24 -22.85 12.31
CA GLU A 113 -19.06 -23.85 12.98
C GLU A 113 -18.76 -23.90 14.49
N LEU A 114 -17.47 -23.99 14.85
CA LEU A 114 -17.06 -24.02 16.25
C LEU A 114 -17.36 -22.72 16.97
N LYS A 115 -17.15 -21.57 16.31
CA LYS A 115 -17.42 -20.25 16.88
C LYS A 115 -18.90 -20.00 17.16
N ASN A 116 -19.79 -20.58 16.33
CA ASN A 116 -21.24 -20.39 16.45
C ASN A 116 -21.89 -21.33 17.48
N LYS A 117 -21.14 -22.26 18.07
CA LYS A 117 -21.64 -23.10 19.17
C LYS A 117 -21.87 -22.28 20.43
N LYS A 118 -22.99 -22.51 21.11
CA LYS A 118 -23.34 -21.80 22.35
C LYS A 118 -22.46 -22.18 23.54
N GLU A 119 -21.97 -23.43 23.56
CA GLU A 119 -21.04 -23.94 24.57
C GLU A 119 -19.87 -24.61 23.86
N THR A 120 -18.67 -24.20 24.18
CA THR A 120 -17.42 -24.71 23.61
C THR A 120 -16.64 -25.42 24.72
N THR A 121 -16.23 -26.68 24.49
CA THR A 121 -15.37 -27.44 25.40
C THR A 121 -13.93 -26.88 25.38
N GLU A 122 -13.09 -27.24 26.37
CA GLU A 122 -11.68 -26.82 26.36
C GLU A 122 -10.88 -27.38 25.17
N GLU A 123 -11.25 -28.57 24.70
CA GLU A 123 -10.66 -29.18 23.50
C GLU A 123 -11.02 -28.40 22.23
N GLU A 124 -12.28 -28.00 22.10
CA GLU A 124 -12.75 -27.18 20.97
C GLU A 124 -12.13 -25.77 20.96
N ARG A 125 -11.81 -25.20 22.13
CA ARG A 125 -11.07 -23.92 22.20
C ARG A 125 -9.63 -24.07 21.72
N LYS A 126 -8.96 -25.17 22.03
CA LYS A 126 -7.62 -25.46 21.51
C LYS A 126 -7.67 -25.68 20.00
N GLU A 127 -8.66 -26.44 19.51
CA GLU A 127 -8.89 -26.62 18.06
C GLU A 127 -9.11 -25.28 17.35
N LEU A 128 -9.88 -24.37 17.92
CA LEU A 128 -10.08 -23.02 17.38
C LEU A 128 -8.78 -22.23 17.25
N ASP A 129 -7.91 -22.28 18.26
CA ASP A 129 -6.64 -21.58 18.25
C ASP A 129 -5.65 -22.19 17.25
N GLU A 130 -5.67 -23.51 17.08
CA GLU A 130 -4.87 -24.20 16.06
C GLU A 130 -5.33 -23.86 14.65
N ILE A 131 -6.63 -23.99 14.37
CA ILE A 131 -7.24 -23.61 13.07
C ILE A 131 -6.91 -22.17 12.72
N LYS A 132 -6.99 -21.24 13.69
CA LYS A 132 -6.66 -19.84 13.49
C LYS A 132 -5.20 -19.60 13.07
N LYS A 133 -4.26 -20.34 13.68
CA LYS A 133 -2.84 -20.29 13.32
C LYS A 133 -2.58 -20.87 11.93
N GLU A 134 -3.26 -21.97 11.61
CA GLU A 134 -3.13 -22.62 10.30
C GLU A 134 -3.72 -21.77 9.16
N ILE A 135 -4.89 -21.15 9.36
CA ILE A 135 -5.46 -20.19 8.41
C ILE A 135 -4.51 -19.02 8.20
N ALA A 136 -4.00 -18.41 9.28
CA ALA A 136 -3.06 -17.30 9.18
C ALA A 136 -1.76 -17.68 8.46
N TYR A 137 -1.25 -18.88 8.67
CA TYR A 137 -0.08 -19.41 7.96
C TYR A 137 -0.37 -19.60 6.47
N ALA A 138 -1.48 -20.28 6.13
CA ALA A 138 -1.89 -20.53 4.75
C ALA A 138 -2.14 -19.21 3.98
N GLN A 139 -2.80 -18.24 4.60
CA GLN A 139 -3.01 -16.91 4.03
C GLN A 139 -1.69 -16.19 3.76
N ARG A 140 -0.71 -16.27 4.67
CA ARG A 140 0.63 -15.69 4.45
C ARG A 140 1.37 -16.35 3.29
N GLN A 141 1.25 -17.66 3.12
CA GLN A 141 1.85 -18.36 1.98
C GLN A 141 1.18 -17.96 0.67
N ALA A 142 -0.16 -17.89 0.63
CA ALA A 142 -0.90 -17.41 -0.53
C ALA A 142 -0.49 -15.98 -0.90
N GLN A 143 -0.42 -15.06 0.07
CA GLN A 143 0.03 -13.69 -0.16
C GLN A 143 1.45 -13.60 -0.71
N LYS A 144 2.40 -14.40 -0.19
CA LYS A 144 3.77 -14.44 -0.71
C LYS A 144 3.81 -14.91 -2.16
N TYR A 145 3.03 -15.92 -2.48
CA TYR A 145 2.93 -16.44 -3.83
C TYR A 145 2.33 -15.40 -4.78
N GLU A 146 1.20 -14.79 -4.40
CA GLU A 146 0.56 -13.71 -5.17
C GLU A 146 1.48 -12.50 -5.37
N ALA A 147 2.23 -12.11 -4.34
CA ALA A 147 3.21 -11.03 -4.44
C ALA A 147 4.33 -11.37 -5.43
N GLY A 148 4.84 -12.62 -5.43
CA GLY A 148 5.80 -13.10 -6.40
C GLY A 148 5.26 -13.03 -7.84
N GLN A 149 4.03 -13.51 -8.04
CA GLN A 149 3.35 -13.43 -9.34
C GLN A 149 3.07 -11.99 -9.77
N SER A 150 2.65 -11.13 -8.82
CA SER A 150 2.37 -9.72 -9.10
C SER A 150 3.60 -8.98 -9.61
N SER A 151 4.79 -9.30 -9.08
CA SER A 151 6.04 -8.65 -9.49
C SER A 151 6.38 -8.85 -10.97
N LEU A 152 5.97 -9.96 -11.56
CA LEU A 152 6.15 -10.23 -12.99
C LEU A 152 5.40 -9.20 -13.87
N PHE A 153 4.31 -8.63 -13.34
CA PHE A 153 3.47 -7.68 -14.05
C PHE A 153 3.76 -6.21 -13.70
N ASP A 154 4.76 -5.95 -12.83
CA ASP A 154 5.07 -4.59 -12.38
C ASP A 154 5.47 -3.65 -13.50
N GLN A 155 6.10 -4.18 -14.56
CA GLN A 155 6.55 -3.41 -15.72
C GLN A 155 5.52 -3.33 -16.85
N THR A 156 4.28 -3.80 -16.62
CA THR A 156 3.23 -3.69 -17.64
C THR A 156 2.74 -2.26 -17.81
N ALA A 157 2.18 -1.98 -18.99
CA ALA A 157 1.62 -0.67 -19.33
C ALA A 157 0.56 -0.23 -18.32
N GLU A 158 -0.31 -1.17 -17.89
CA GLU A 158 -1.38 -0.90 -16.93
C GLU A 158 -0.82 -0.57 -15.54
N ASN A 159 0.18 -1.32 -15.06
CA ASN A 159 0.73 -1.08 -13.74
C ASN A 159 1.48 0.24 -13.68
N ARG A 160 2.26 0.57 -14.71
CA ARG A 160 2.92 1.87 -14.80
C ARG A 160 1.92 3.03 -14.91
N ALA A 161 0.84 2.87 -15.69
CA ALA A 161 -0.22 3.86 -15.76
C ALA A 161 -0.90 4.06 -14.40
N ARG A 162 -1.22 2.95 -13.70
CA ARG A 162 -1.81 2.97 -12.37
C ARG A 162 -0.93 3.72 -11.36
N ASN A 163 0.37 3.42 -11.31
CA ASN A 163 1.30 4.06 -10.37
C ASN A 163 1.42 5.56 -10.63
N LYS A 164 1.46 5.99 -11.90
CA LYS A 164 1.42 7.42 -12.26
C LYS A 164 0.10 8.08 -11.85
N THR A 165 -1.02 7.36 -12.00
CA THR A 165 -2.33 7.87 -11.61
C THR A 165 -2.48 8.00 -10.10
N ILE A 166 -1.92 7.05 -9.31
CA ILE A 166 -1.87 7.17 -7.85
C ILE A 166 -1.09 8.43 -7.45
N THR A 167 0.06 8.67 -8.07
CA THR A 167 0.83 9.90 -7.82
C THR A 167 0.05 11.15 -8.20
N TRP A 168 -0.66 11.14 -9.34
CA TRP A 168 -1.52 12.23 -9.77
C TRP A 168 -2.65 12.49 -8.75
N TRP A 169 -3.30 11.42 -8.25
CA TRP A 169 -4.31 11.53 -7.20
C TRP A 169 -3.74 12.14 -5.91
N ALA A 170 -2.56 11.67 -5.48
CA ALA A 170 -1.91 12.22 -4.29
C ALA A 170 -1.67 13.73 -4.41
N LEU A 171 -1.17 14.19 -5.57
CA LEU A 171 -0.90 15.60 -5.83
C LEU A 171 -2.17 16.46 -5.89
N ASN A 172 -3.28 15.91 -6.37
CA ASN A 172 -4.54 16.66 -6.54
C ASN A 172 -5.43 16.61 -5.30
N LEU A 173 -5.32 15.59 -4.45
CA LEU A 173 -6.19 15.41 -3.29
C LEU A 173 -5.54 15.81 -1.98
N CYS A 174 -4.20 15.70 -1.89
CA CYS A 174 -3.46 16.01 -0.67
C CYS A 174 -3.13 17.50 -0.60
N TYR A 175 -3.39 18.11 0.54
CA TYR A 175 -3.05 19.52 0.80
C TYR A 175 -2.50 19.69 2.21
N LYS A 176 -1.59 20.66 2.37
CA LYS A 176 -1.07 21.03 3.68
C LYS A 176 -2.14 21.86 4.40
N LYS A 177 -2.49 21.47 5.62
CA LYS A 177 -3.34 22.27 6.49
C LYS A 177 -2.50 23.40 7.07
N ILE A 178 -2.87 24.63 6.78
CA ILE A 178 -2.25 25.82 7.39
C ILE A 178 -3.14 26.16 8.58
N GLU A 179 -2.57 26.11 9.77
CA GLU A 179 -3.22 26.56 11.00
C GLU A 179 -3.31 28.09 11.03
#